data_cd2b0c3aab1806e98cdbe72754e60cfc
#
_entry.id   cd2b0c3aab1806e98cdbe72754e60cfc
#
_cell.length_a   1.000
_cell.length_b   1.000
_cell.length_c   1.000
_cell.angle_alpha   90.00
_cell.angle_beta   90.00
_cell.angle_gamma   90.00
#
_symmetry.space_group_name_H-M   'P 1'
#
loop_
_entity.id
_entity.type
_entity.pdbx_description
1 polymer ?
#
loop_
_entity_poly.entity_id
_entity_poly.type
_entity_poly.pdbx_seq_one_letter_code
_entity_poly.pdbx_strand_id
1 'polypeptide(L)'
;MLTNICRSFGYRSAVRFPVSLRALAGALLLAGPMLLTASSQAAAQIAALVNGEPITVVDIAQRTRLIQLSTQKAPPRQEVLEELIDDKLKVNLSKRYIADVPKREIENSFASIARRTGVTPAQFTQMLKAQGLNADTLKARLHADFVWQQIIRGKFQGSLQVGEKEIEVKLQGANKTDTAGFEYRLRPVLLLVPKGAAPGVVDGRKREAEALRARFQSCDDGLRAATAIPDVAVRDVITRGSADLPQKQRELLNETPIGRLTPPDVTIQGVEMFALCGKNPTKGGDTPAMREARDAMYQERFQAASKKFLKELRAQALIEIR
;
A
#
# COMPACT_ATOMS: atom_id res chain seq x y z
N MET A 1 -0.15 -1.05 7.03
CA MET A 1 -1.09 -1.12 8.17
C MET A 1 -2.43 -1.81 7.85
N LEU A 2 -2.58 -2.52 6.73
CA LEU A 2 -3.84 -3.20 6.33
C LEU A 2 -3.76 -4.73 6.33
N THR A 3 -2.75 -5.31 6.96
CA THR A 3 -2.51 -6.77 6.99
C THR A 3 -3.34 -7.56 8.01
N ASN A 4 -4.15 -6.89 8.85
CA ASN A 4 -4.90 -7.57 9.92
C ASN A 4 -6.34 -7.98 9.56
N ILE A 5 -6.78 -7.82 8.31
CA ILE A 5 -8.19 -8.09 7.91
C ILE A 5 -8.49 -9.60 7.73
N CYS A 6 -7.47 -10.45 7.63
CA CYS A 6 -7.65 -11.87 7.25
C CYS A 6 -7.78 -12.90 8.39
N ARG A 7 -7.86 -12.53 9.68
CA ARG A 7 -7.74 -13.52 10.77
C ARG A 7 -9.02 -13.96 11.48
N SER A 8 -10.22 -13.58 11.03
CA SER A 8 -11.45 -13.95 11.72
C SER A 8 -12.53 -14.63 10.86
N PHE A 9 -12.17 -15.54 9.96
CA PHE A 9 -13.14 -16.41 9.31
C PHE A 9 -13.14 -17.82 9.93
N GLY A 10 -13.91 -17.96 11.01
CA GLY A 10 -14.32 -19.25 11.55
C GLY A 10 -15.61 -19.72 10.86
N TYR A 11 -15.49 -20.74 10.03
CA TYR A 11 -16.60 -21.43 9.38
C TYR A 11 -17.36 -22.26 10.44
N ARG A 12 -18.67 -22.01 10.62
CA ARG A 12 -19.58 -22.92 11.34
C ARG A 12 -20.91 -23.09 10.63
N SER A 13 -21.04 -24.25 10.06
CA SER A 13 -22.12 -25.24 10.09
C SER A 13 -23.58 -24.81 9.90
N ALA A 14 -24.15 -25.41 8.85
CA ALA A 14 -25.54 -25.46 8.49
C ALA A 14 -26.45 -25.99 9.63
N VAL A 15 -27.56 -25.31 9.86
CA VAL A 15 -28.72 -25.87 10.59
C VAL A 15 -29.89 -25.97 9.59
N ARG A 16 -30.27 -27.23 9.37
CA ARG A 16 -31.52 -27.61 8.64
C ARG A 16 -32.69 -27.45 9.59
N PHE A 17 -33.77 -26.80 9.14
CA PHE A 17 -35.11 -26.94 9.76
C PHE A 17 -36.09 -27.56 8.77
N PRO A 18 -36.98 -28.46 9.24
CA PRO A 18 -37.90 -29.18 8.39
C PRO A 18 -39.19 -28.41 8.13
N VAL A 19 -39.68 -28.54 6.90
CA VAL A 19 -40.99 -28.10 6.46
C VAL A 19 -42.07 -29.00 7.03
N SER A 20 -43.09 -28.48 7.68
CA SER A 20 -44.36 -29.14 7.88
C SER A 20 -45.53 -28.36 7.29
N LEU A 21 -46.12 -28.94 6.28
CA LEU A 21 -47.33 -28.56 5.59
C LEU A 21 -48.56 -28.87 6.47
N ARG A 22 -49.47 -27.90 6.70
CA ARG A 22 -50.89 -28.20 6.88
C ARG A 22 -51.74 -27.01 6.47
N ALA A 23 -52.57 -27.27 5.49
CA ALA A 23 -53.62 -26.45 4.98
C ALA A 23 -54.77 -26.30 5.98
N LEU A 24 -55.44 -25.12 5.99
CA LEU A 24 -56.87 -25.02 6.23
C LEU A 24 -57.41 -23.69 5.63
N ALA A 25 -58.43 -23.87 4.82
CA ALA A 25 -59.16 -22.84 4.12
C ALA A 25 -60.14 -22.11 5.06
N GLY A 26 -60.39 -20.81 4.81
CA GLY A 26 -61.42 -20.02 5.47
C GLY A 26 -61.50 -18.62 4.83
N ALA A 27 -62.48 -18.44 3.95
CA ALA A 27 -62.86 -17.14 3.37
C ALA A 27 -63.51 -16.25 4.42
N LEU A 28 -63.26 -14.93 4.41
CA LEU A 28 -64.26 -13.87 4.47
C LEU A 28 -63.71 -12.43 4.42
N LEU A 29 -64.14 -11.71 3.41
CA LEU A 29 -64.62 -10.31 3.36
C LEU A 29 -63.73 -9.12 3.82
N LEU A 30 -63.28 -8.36 2.83
CA LEU A 30 -63.51 -6.92 2.61
C LEU A 30 -63.40 -5.98 3.83
N ALA A 31 -62.26 -5.38 4.04
CA ALA A 31 -62.10 -3.94 4.32
C ALA A 31 -60.62 -3.62 4.18
N GLY A 32 -60.23 -3.11 3.01
CA GLY A 32 -58.86 -2.65 2.80
C GLY A 32 -58.60 -1.35 3.57
N PRO A 33 -57.67 -1.32 4.51
CA PRO A 33 -56.98 -0.06 4.81
C PRO A 33 -55.98 0.13 3.69
N MET A 34 -56.18 1.16 2.89
CA MET A 34 -55.23 1.75 1.98
C MET A 34 -54.02 2.20 2.82
N LEU A 35 -53.11 1.29 3.07
CA LEU A 35 -51.79 1.60 3.65
C LEU A 35 -51.08 2.49 2.63
N LEU A 36 -51.23 3.81 2.80
CA LEU A 36 -50.31 4.79 2.30
C LEU A 36 -48.92 4.38 2.81
N THR A 37 -48.22 3.59 2.02
CA THR A 37 -46.77 3.44 2.15
C THR A 37 -46.18 4.81 1.90
N ALA A 38 -46.08 5.63 2.95
CA ALA A 38 -45.18 6.76 2.98
C ALA A 38 -43.80 6.21 2.72
N SER A 39 -43.38 6.20 1.45
CA SER A 39 -41.98 6.09 1.06
C SER A 39 -41.32 7.30 1.69
N SER A 40 -40.87 7.16 2.95
CA SER A 40 -39.91 8.09 3.53
C SER A 40 -38.67 7.96 2.68
N GLN A 41 -38.58 8.79 1.64
CA GLN A 41 -37.33 9.19 1.08
C GLN A 41 -36.54 9.72 2.28
N ALA A 42 -35.66 8.89 2.80
CA ALA A 42 -34.67 9.32 3.81
C ALA A 42 -33.82 10.37 3.10
N ALA A 43 -34.30 11.63 3.13
CA ALA A 43 -33.52 12.76 2.70
C ALA A 43 -32.20 12.64 3.48
N ALA A 44 -31.10 12.46 2.77
CA ALA A 44 -29.79 12.28 3.39
C ALA A 44 -29.55 13.45 4.34
N GLN A 45 -29.63 13.20 5.65
CA GLN A 45 -29.51 14.25 6.65
C GLN A 45 -28.12 14.89 6.51
N ILE A 46 -28.10 16.19 6.19
CA ILE A 46 -26.88 16.96 6.02
C ILE A 46 -26.26 17.21 7.40
N ALA A 47 -25.01 16.81 7.58
CA ALA A 47 -24.25 17.03 8.82
C ALA A 47 -23.41 18.31 8.74
N ALA A 48 -22.94 18.68 7.54
CA ALA A 48 -22.22 19.94 7.30
C ALA A 48 -22.31 20.35 5.83
N LEU A 49 -22.08 21.62 5.56
CA LEU A 49 -21.84 22.17 4.22
C LEU A 49 -20.43 22.74 4.16
N VAL A 50 -19.70 22.43 3.09
CA VAL A 50 -18.37 22.97 2.82
C VAL A 50 -18.38 23.69 1.48
N ASN A 51 -18.31 25.00 1.48
CA ASN A 51 -18.49 25.84 0.29
C ASN A 51 -19.76 25.47 -0.53
N GLY A 52 -20.86 25.16 0.19
CA GLY A 52 -22.11 24.73 -0.39
C GLY A 52 -22.23 23.23 -0.76
N GLU A 53 -21.15 22.45 -0.70
CA GLU A 53 -21.19 21.01 -0.92
C GLU A 53 -21.54 20.25 0.37
N PRO A 54 -22.55 19.35 0.35
CA PRO A 54 -22.99 18.66 1.55
C PRO A 54 -22.03 17.52 1.97
N ILE A 55 -21.94 17.34 3.28
CA ILE A 55 -21.47 16.13 3.95
C ILE A 55 -22.67 15.56 4.69
N THR A 56 -23.01 14.31 4.42
CA THR A 56 -24.19 13.65 4.99
C THR A 56 -23.83 12.82 6.23
N VAL A 57 -24.82 12.49 7.03
CA VAL A 57 -24.68 11.53 8.15
C VAL A 57 -24.25 10.16 7.63
N VAL A 58 -24.68 9.78 6.42
CA VAL A 58 -24.25 8.53 5.75
C VAL A 58 -22.74 8.57 5.42
N ASP A 59 -22.25 9.70 4.94
CA ASP A 59 -20.79 9.84 4.66
C ASP A 59 -19.97 9.66 5.93
N ILE A 60 -20.43 10.24 7.05
CA ILE A 60 -19.77 10.06 8.34
C ILE A 60 -19.79 8.58 8.77
N ALA A 61 -20.95 7.92 8.67
CA ALA A 61 -21.06 6.51 9.05
C ALA A 61 -20.16 5.61 8.18
N GLN A 62 -20.11 5.84 6.88
CA GLN A 62 -19.26 5.10 5.95
C GLN A 62 -17.78 5.37 6.19
N ARG A 63 -17.38 6.61 6.45
CA ARG A 63 -15.98 6.94 6.79
C ARG A 63 -15.57 6.36 8.15
N THR A 64 -16.44 6.41 9.15
CA THR A 64 -16.24 5.75 10.45
C THR A 64 -15.98 4.26 10.26
N ARG A 65 -16.80 3.59 9.43
CA ARG A 65 -16.62 2.17 9.13
C ARG A 65 -15.30 1.89 8.42
N LEU A 66 -14.90 2.71 7.46
CA LEU A 66 -13.61 2.60 6.78
C LEU A 66 -12.44 2.69 7.77
N ILE A 67 -12.44 3.67 8.68
CA ILE A 67 -11.41 3.85 9.67
C ILE A 67 -11.40 2.66 10.65
N GLN A 68 -12.57 2.23 11.11
CA GLN A 68 -12.70 1.07 12.01
C GLN A 68 -12.12 -0.21 11.39
N LEU A 69 -12.38 -0.47 10.11
CA LEU A 69 -11.83 -1.64 9.43
C LEU A 69 -10.31 -1.58 9.26
N SER A 70 -9.75 -0.37 9.10
CA SER A 70 -8.30 -0.18 8.92
C SER A 70 -7.51 -0.12 10.21
N THR A 71 -8.08 0.43 11.29
CA THR A 71 -7.38 0.69 12.57
C THR A 71 -7.84 -0.19 13.72
N GLN A 72 -8.93 -0.95 13.52
CA GLN A 72 -9.63 -1.75 14.56
C GLN A 72 -10.19 -0.89 15.71
N LYS A 73 -10.28 0.43 15.53
CA LYS A 73 -10.81 1.38 16.51
C LYS A 73 -11.89 2.24 15.87
N ALA A 74 -12.97 2.51 16.59
CA ALA A 74 -13.98 3.46 16.17
C ALA A 74 -13.51 4.89 16.53
N PRO A 75 -13.34 5.78 15.55
CA PRO A 75 -12.96 7.16 15.79
C PRO A 75 -14.15 7.96 16.35
N PRO A 76 -13.90 9.06 17.08
CA PRO A 76 -14.94 10.02 17.45
C PRO A 76 -15.61 10.60 16.21
N ARG A 77 -16.94 10.81 16.28
CA ARG A 77 -17.72 11.37 15.16
C ARG A 77 -17.19 12.71 14.66
N GLN A 78 -16.74 13.57 15.58
CA GLN A 78 -16.19 14.88 15.24
C GLN A 78 -14.90 14.76 14.41
N GLU A 79 -14.00 13.84 14.76
CA GLU A 79 -12.78 13.59 14.02
C GLU A 79 -13.07 13.15 12.58
N VAL A 80 -14.06 12.26 12.42
CA VAL A 80 -14.50 11.80 11.08
C VAL A 80 -15.08 12.94 10.25
N LEU A 81 -15.89 13.82 10.88
CA LEU A 81 -16.45 14.99 10.21
C LEU A 81 -15.34 15.95 9.76
N GLU A 82 -14.33 16.19 10.60
CA GLU A 82 -13.18 17.03 10.26
C GLU A 82 -12.38 16.45 9.08
N GLU A 83 -12.14 15.11 9.05
CA GLU A 83 -11.50 14.46 7.89
C GLU A 83 -12.31 14.65 6.59
N LEU A 84 -13.64 14.52 6.67
CA LEU A 84 -14.51 14.69 5.49
C LEU A 84 -14.54 16.14 5.01
N ILE A 85 -14.52 17.11 5.92
CA ILE A 85 -14.37 18.54 5.58
C ILE A 85 -13.06 18.77 4.84
N ASP A 86 -11.95 18.25 5.37
CA ASP A 86 -10.64 18.34 4.73
C ASP A 86 -10.63 17.73 3.33
N ASP A 87 -11.21 16.54 3.16
CA ASP A 87 -11.29 15.88 1.86
C ASP A 87 -12.12 16.70 0.86
N LYS A 88 -13.23 17.31 1.30
CA LYS A 88 -14.03 18.23 0.46
C LYS A 88 -13.22 19.44 0.04
N LEU A 89 -12.49 20.07 0.94
CA LEU A 89 -11.65 21.24 0.64
C LEU A 89 -10.54 20.90 -0.37
N LYS A 90 -9.86 19.77 -0.21
CA LYS A 90 -8.84 19.27 -1.14
C LYS A 90 -9.40 19.06 -2.55
N VAL A 91 -10.55 18.37 -2.65
CA VAL A 91 -11.21 18.12 -3.92
C VAL A 91 -11.73 19.41 -4.55
N ASN A 92 -12.32 20.32 -3.79
CA ASN A 92 -12.79 21.60 -4.31
C ASN A 92 -11.65 22.46 -4.85
N LEU A 93 -10.52 22.47 -4.15
CA LEU A 93 -9.32 23.17 -4.61
C LEU A 93 -8.78 22.56 -5.92
N SER A 94 -8.79 21.22 -6.04
CA SER A 94 -8.26 20.56 -7.22
C SER A 94 -8.98 20.96 -8.51
N LYS A 95 -10.27 21.24 -8.46
CA LYS A 95 -11.07 21.71 -9.61
C LYS A 95 -10.51 23.00 -10.25
N ARG A 96 -9.70 23.77 -9.49
CA ARG A 96 -9.10 25.03 -9.96
C ARG A 96 -7.69 24.85 -10.54
N TYR A 97 -6.97 23.78 -10.11
CA TYR A 97 -5.55 23.61 -10.40
C TYR A 97 -5.22 22.37 -11.22
N ILE A 98 -6.08 21.38 -11.22
CA ILE A 98 -5.84 20.10 -11.89
C ILE A 98 -6.97 19.89 -12.89
N ALA A 99 -6.63 19.87 -14.18
CA ALA A 99 -7.53 19.34 -15.17
C ALA A 99 -7.81 17.88 -14.81
N ASP A 100 -8.98 17.41 -15.01
CA ASP A 100 -9.60 16.15 -14.60
C ASP A 100 -8.62 15.03 -14.16
N VAL A 101 -8.81 14.53 -12.94
CA VAL A 101 -8.02 13.39 -12.43
C VAL A 101 -8.47 12.13 -13.18
N PRO A 102 -7.58 11.44 -13.89
CA PRO A 102 -7.97 10.24 -14.59
C PRO A 102 -8.54 9.20 -13.62
N LYS A 103 -9.79 8.81 -13.80
CA LYS A 103 -10.44 7.76 -12.99
C LYS A 103 -9.57 6.51 -12.87
N ARG A 104 -8.77 6.24 -13.91
CA ARG A 104 -7.82 5.13 -13.96
C ARG A 104 -6.80 5.15 -12.80
N GLU A 105 -6.34 6.31 -12.37
CA GLU A 105 -5.36 6.40 -11.27
C GLU A 105 -5.97 6.00 -9.92
N ILE A 106 -7.22 6.35 -9.70
CA ILE A 106 -7.96 5.94 -8.49
C ILE A 106 -8.27 4.44 -8.54
N GLU A 107 -8.69 3.92 -9.70
CA GLU A 107 -8.89 2.48 -9.88
C GLU A 107 -7.59 1.68 -9.71
N ASN A 108 -6.46 2.18 -10.22
CA ASN A 108 -5.14 1.56 -10.02
C ASN A 108 -4.75 1.53 -8.53
N SER A 109 -4.99 2.62 -7.80
CA SER A 109 -4.74 2.71 -6.36
C SER A 109 -5.62 1.73 -5.59
N PHE A 110 -6.90 1.66 -5.91
CA PHE A 110 -7.84 0.70 -5.35
C PHE A 110 -7.44 -0.75 -5.64
N ALA A 111 -7.08 -1.05 -6.90
CA ALA A 111 -6.59 -2.37 -7.30
C ALA A 111 -5.26 -2.74 -6.61
N SER A 112 -4.39 -1.77 -6.34
CA SER A 112 -3.16 -2.00 -5.58
C SER A 112 -3.44 -2.41 -4.14
N ILE A 113 -4.45 -1.80 -3.49
CA ILE A 113 -4.89 -2.19 -2.14
C ILE A 113 -5.46 -3.62 -2.18
N ALA A 114 -6.32 -3.93 -3.14
CA ALA A 114 -6.89 -5.28 -3.31
C ALA A 114 -5.79 -6.35 -3.46
N ARG A 115 -4.79 -6.09 -4.31
CA ARG A 115 -3.65 -7.01 -4.49
C ARG A 115 -2.86 -7.26 -3.20
N ARG A 116 -2.68 -6.25 -2.34
CA ARG A 116 -2.00 -6.42 -1.04
C ARG A 116 -2.78 -7.31 -0.08
N THR A 117 -4.10 -7.41 -0.25
CA THR A 117 -4.95 -8.33 0.51
C THR A 117 -5.12 -9.70 -0.15
N GLY A 118 -4.43 -9.94 -1.28
CA GLY A 118 -4.43 -11.21 -2.00
C GLY A 118 -5.69 -11.49 -2.83
N VAL A 119 -6.51 -10.47 -3.12
CA VAL A 119 -7.77 -10.61 -3.84
C VAL A 119 -7.86 -9.72 -5.07
N THR A 120 -8.78 -10.03 -5.98
CA THR A 120 -9.08 -9.17 -7.13
C THR A 120 -9.86 -7.91 -6.70
N PRO A 121 -9.84 -6.81 -7.48
CA PRO A 121 -10.63 -5.61 -7.18
C PRO A 121 -12.13 -5.87 -7.03
N ALA A 122 -12.69 -6.79 -7.81
CA ALA A 122 -14.10 -7.18 -7.72
C ALA A 122 -14.41 -7.92 -6.40
N GLN A 123 -13.58 -8.88 -6.03
CA GLN A 123 -13.69 -9.57 -4.74
C GLN A 123 -13.51 -8.62 -3.57
N PHE A 124 -12.56 -7.68 -3.66
CA PHE A 124 -12.34 -6.66 -2.64
C PHE A 124 -13.58 -5.77 -2.46
N THR A 125 -14.22 -5.34 -3.56
CA THR A 125 -15.50 -4.58 -3.51
C THR A 125 -16.59 -5.37 -2.78
N GLN A 126 -16.72 -6.68 -3.05
CA GLN A 126 -17.68 -7.53 -2.37
C GLN A 126 -17.36 -7.70 -0.88
N MET A 127 -16.08 -7.85 -0.53
CA MET A 127 -15.64 -7.93 0.87
C MET A 127 -15.98 -6.65 1.64
N LEU A 128 -15.72 -5.48 1.06
CA LEU A 128 -16.09 -4.19 1.66
C LEU A 128 -17.59 -4.10 1.86
N LYS A 129 -18.39 -4.45 0.85
CA LYS A 129 -19.85 -4.47 0.93
C LYS A 129 -20.37 -5.42 2.03
N ALA A 130 -19.81 -6.60 2.15
CA ALA A 130 -20.14 -7.56 3.21
C ALA A 130 -19.81 -7.01 4.62
N GLN A 131 -18.85 -6.09 4.72
CA GLN A 131 -18.51 -5.36 5.95
C GLN A 131 -19.34 -4.07 6.13
N GLY A 132 -20.36 -3.82 5.32
CA GLY A 132 -21.20 -2.63 5.39
C GLY A 132 -20.53 -1.34 4.87
N LEU A 133 -19.43 -1.47 4.11
CA LEU A 133 -18.70 -0.35 3.53
C LEU A 133 -18.89 -0.29 2.02
N ASN A 134 -19.31 0.89 1.51
CA ASN A 134 -19.30 1.16 0.07
C ASN A 134 -17.86 1.39 -0.41
N ALA A 135 -17.45 0.72 -1.48
CA ALA A 135 -16.14 0.88 -2.11
C ALA A 135 -15.88 2.34 -2.56
N ASP A 136 -16.93 3.06 -2.94
CA ASP A 136 -16.84 4.47 -3.36
C ASP A 136 -16.35 5.38 -2.24
N THR A 137 -16.61 5.05 -0.97
CA THR A 137 -16.05 5.78 0.19
C THR A 137 -14.53 5.70 0.23
N LEU A 138 -13.96 4.52 -0.02
CA LEU A 138 -12.52 4.35 -0.12
C LEU A 138 -11.96 5.07 -1.35
N LYS A 139 -12.62 4.95 -2.50
CA LYS A 139 -12.21 5.63 -3.74
C LYS A 139 -12.25 7.15 -3.60
N ALA A 140 -13.27 7.71 -2.92
CA ALA A 140 -13.36 9.14 -2.65
C ALA A 140 -12.20 9.64 -1.78
N ARG A 141 -11.80 8.87 -0.75
CA ARG A 141 -10.61 9.16 0.05
C ARG A 141 -9.33 9.12 -0.79
N LEU A 142 -9.14 8.06 -1.58
CA LEU A 142 -7.98 7.94 -2.48
C LEU A 142 -7.92 9.11 -3.47
N HIS A 143 -9.07 9.57 -3.97
CA HIS A 143 -9.15 10.74 -4.84
C HIS A 143 -8.70 12.02 -4.12
N ALA A 144 -9.22 12.28 -2.92
CA ALA A 144 -8.84 13.44 -2.13
C ALA A 144 -7.34 13.44 -1.80
N ASP A 145 -6.78 12.28 -1.41
CA ASP A 145 -5.36 12.13 -1.13
C ASP A 145 -4.50 12.33 -2.38
N PHE A 146 -4.92 11.79 -3.52
CA PHE A 146 -4.21 11.92 -4.80
C PHE A 146 -4.13 13.39 -5.24
N VAL A 147 -5.27 14.07 -5.33
CA VAL A 147 -5.30 15.47 -5.77
C VAL A 147 -4.51 16.37 -4.81
N TRP A 148 -4.60 16.09 -3.51
CA TRP A 148 -3.87 16.85 -2.52
C TRP A 148 -2.36 16.73 -2.68
N GLN A 149 -1.86 15.50 -2.87
CA GLN A 149 -0.44 15.27 -3.13
C GLN A 149 0.06 16.01 -4.37
N GLN A 150 -0.73 16.02 -5.45
CA GLN A 150 -0.39 16.74 -6.68
C GLN A 150 -0.32 18.26 -6.43
N ILE A 151 -1.29 18.82 -5.71
CA ILE A 151 -1.32 20.25 -5.39
C ILE A 151 -0.11 20.64 -4.54
N ILE A 152 0.19 19.90 -3.48
CA ILE A 152 1.32 20.21 -2.59
C ILE A 152 2.64 20.09 -3.35
N ARG A 153 2.84 19.05 -4.14
CA ARG A 153 4.05 18.89 -4.95
C ARG A 153 4.22 20.02 -5.97
N GLY A 154 3.16 20.40 -6.66
CA GLY A 154 3.21 21.48 -7.65
C GLY A 154 3.43 22.85 -7.02
N LYS A 155 2.62 23.19 -6.00
CA LYS A 155 2.65 24.52 -5.37
C LYS A 155 3.93 24.79 -4.57
N PHE A 156 4.49 23.77 -3.92
CA PHE A 156 5.62 23.89 -3.00
C PHE A 156 6.90 23.24 -3.53
N GLN A 157 6.98 22.96 -4.83
CA GLN A 157 8.09 22.24 -5.45
C GLN A 157 9.46 22.75 -4.99
N GLY A 158 9.70 24.06 -5.02
CA GLY A 158 10.99 24.64 -4.64
C GLY A 158 11.32 24.47 -3.15
N SER A 159 10.33 24.58 -2.26
CA SER A 159 10.53 24.43 -0.81
C SER A 159 10.62 22.99 -0.32
N LEU A 160 10.18 22.04 -1.16
CA LEU A 160 10.28 20.60 -0.86
C LEU A 160 11.67 20.04 -1.20
N GLN A 161 12.44 20.70 -2.07
CA GLN A 161 13.76 20.24 -2.45
C GLN A 161 14.72 20.30 -1.25
N VAL A 162 15.52 19.24 -1.10
CA VAL A 162 16.53 19.10 -0.05
C VAL A 162 17.91 19.19 -0.69
N GLY A 163 18.69 20.20 -0.27
CA GLY A 163 20.04 20.42 -0.78
C GLY A 163 21.07 19.48 -0.14
N GLU A 164 22.14 19.16 -0.88
CA GLU A 164 23.21 18.27 -0.38
C GLU A 164 23.84 18.78 0.92
N LYS A 165 24.11 20.09 1.01
CA LYS A 165 24.68 20.68 2.23
C LYS A 165 23.79 20.50 3.47
N GLU A 166 22.46 20.54 3.28
CA GLU A 166 21.52 20.34 4.38
C GLU A 166 21.54 18.87 4.85
N ILE A 167 21.69 17.94 3.90
CA ILE A 167 21.84 16.51 4.20
C ILE A 167 23.13 16.25 4.96
N GLU A 168 24.24 16.86 4.54
CA GLU A 168 25.53 16.74 5.21
C GLU A 168 25.44 17.23 6.66
N VAL A 169 24.84 18.40 6.89
CA VAL A 169 24.59 18.93 8.24
C VAL A 169 23.74 17.99 9.07
N LYS A 170 22.68 17.42 8.50
CA LYS A 170 21.79 16.46 9.17
C LYS A 170 22.52 15.18 9.58
N LEU A 171 23.50 14.76 8.78
CA LEU A 171 24.32 13.55 9.01
C LEU A 171 25.57 13.81 9.86
N GLN A 172 25.87 15.05 10.25
CA GLN A 172 26.96 15.35 11.17
C GLN A 172 26.70 14.68 12.52
N GLY A 173 27.52 13.67 12.84
CA GLY A 173 27.38 12.84 14.03
C GLY A 173 26.80 11.43 13.79
N ALA A 174 26.36 11.10 12.58
CA ALA A 174 26.01 9.72 12.23
C ALA A 174 27.25 8.82 12.12
N ASN A 175 27.09 7.53 12.43
CA ASN A 175 28.16 6.55 12.33
C ASN A 175 28.73 6.48 10.91
N LYS A 176 30.05 6.59 10.78
CA LYS A 176 30.78 6.57 9.49
C LYS A 176 30.52 5.31 8.66
N THR A 177 30.13 4.22 9.27
CA THR A 177 29.84 2.94 8.60
C THR A 177 28.60 3.01 7.72
N ASP A 178 27.59 3.80 8.10
CA ASP A 178 26.32 3.94 7.35
C ASP A 178 26.41 5.01 6.26
N THR A 179 27.47 5.81 6.26
CA THR A 179 27.72 6.86 5.27
C THR A 179 28.53 6.38 4.06
N ALA A 180 29.12 5.18 4.10
CA ALA A 180 29.84 4.63 2.96
C ALA A 180 28.86 4.08 1.91
N GLY A 181 28.94 4.63 0.70
CA GLY A 181 28.23 4.07 -0.45
C GLY A 181 29.06 2.98 -1.13
N PHE A 182 28.41 1.96 -1.62
CA PHE A 182 29.01 0.91 -2.43
C PHE A 182 28.23 0.68 -3.71
N GLU A 183 28.94 0.30 -4.76
CA GLU A 183 28.39 -0.24 -5.98
C GLU A 183 28.64 -1.75 -6.00
N TYR A 184 27.56 -2.53 -6.10
CA TYR A 184 27.59 -3.97 -6.15
C TYR A 184 27.40 -4.47 -7.58
N ARG A 185 28.29 -5.36 -8.04
CA ARG A 185 28.14 -6.14 -9.26
C ARG A 185 27.57 -7.49 -8.90
N LEU A 186 26.31 -7.72 -9.27
CA LEU A 186 25.53 -8.88 -8.88
C LEU A 186 25.18 -9.73 -10.12
N ARG A 187 25.20 -11.05 -9.97
CA ARG A 187 24.63 -12.00 -10.95
C ARG A 187 23.49 -12.75 -10.27
N PRO A 188 22.22 -12.53 -10.67
CA PRO A 188 21.12 -13.32 -10.14
C PRO A 188 21.20 -14.78 -10.60
N VAL A 189 21.06 -15.70 -9.65
CA VAL A 189 20.99 -17.15 -9.85
C VAL A 189 19.62 -17.60 -9.34
N LEU A 190 18.78 -18.08 -10.26
CA LEU A 190 17.40 -18.44 -9.99
C LEU A 190 17.20 -19.94 -10.21
N LEU A 191 16.83 -20.67 -9.17
CA LEU A 191 16.36 -22.04 -9.24
C LEU A 191 14.85 -22.00 -9.49
N LEU A 192 14.43 -22.37 -10.69
CA LEU A 192 13.05 -22.27 -11.14
C LEU A 192 12.14 -23.23 -10.36
N VAL A 193 10.96 -22.73 -9.99
CA VAL A 193 9.88 -23.51 -9.38
C VAL A 193 8.61 -23.30 -10.22
N PRO A 194 7.94 -24.37 -10.66
CA PRO A 194 6.69 -24.25 -11.38
C PRO A 194 5.63 -23.51 -10.58
N LYS A 195 4.79 -22.71 -11.25
CA LYS A 195 3.66 -22.04 -10.59
C LYS A 195 2.71 -23.07 -9.98
N GLY A 196 2.35 -22.87 -8.72
CA GLY A 196 1.45 -23.79 -8.02
C GLY A 196 2.13 -25.06 -7.50
N ALA A 197 3.45 -25.15 -7.55
CA ALA A 197 4.20 -26.27 -6.98
C ALA A 197 3.88 -26.45 -5.49
N ALA A 198 3.84 -27.73 -5.06
CA ALA A 198 3.64 -28.07 -3.66
C ALA A 198 4.79 -27.52 -2.79
N PRO A 199 4.54 -27.19 -1.51
CA PRO A 199 5.58 -26.65 -0.61
C PRO A 199 6.86 -27.49 -0.56
N GLY A 200 6.75 -28.83 -0.62
CA GLY A 200 7.89 -29.74 -0.64
C GLY A 200 8.83 -29.55 -1.84
N VAL A 201 8.34 -29.07 -2.99
CA VAL A 201 9.17 -28.75 -4.17
C VAL A 201 9.99 -27.49 -3.89
N VAL A 202 9.38 -26.48 -3.29
CA VAL A 202 10.07 -25.24 -2.89
C VAL A 202 11.17 -25.54 -1.88
N ASP A 203 10.88 -26.34 -0.86
CA ASP A 203 11.85 -26.76 0.14
C ASP A 203 13.00 -27.59 -0.46
N GLY A 204 12.69 -28.44 -1.44
CA GLY A 204 13.68 -29.18 -2.22
C GLY A 204 14.65 -28.20 -2.93
N ARG A 205 14.10 -27.25 -3.66
CA ARG A 205 14.88 -26.22 -4.37
C ARG A 205 15.71 -25.34 -3.42
N LYS A 206 15.15 -25.03 -2.25
CA LYS A 206 15.91 -24.28 -1.23
C LYS A 206 17.12 -25.04 -0.73
N ARG A 207 16.98 -26.36 -0.46
CA ARG A 207 18.12 -27.21 -0.09
C ARG A 207 19.18 -27.28 -1.19
N GLU A 208 18.75 -27.39 -2.44
CA GLU A 208 19.63 -27.41 -3.61
C GLU A 208 20.39 -26.06 -3.75
N ALA A 209 19.69 -24.94 -3.53
CA ALA A 209 20.29 -23.61 -3.51
C ALA A 209 21.33 -23.46 -2.41
N GLU A 210 21.07 -23.95 -1.19
CA GLU A 210 22.06 -23.94 -0.10
C GLU A 210 23.27 -24.85 -0.42
N ALA A 211 23.06 -26.02 -1.03
CA ALA A 211 24.14 -26.88 -1.47
C ALA A 211 25.00 -26.23 -2.56
N LEU A 212 24.38 -25.48 -3.50
CA LEU A 212 25.11 -24.69 -4.48
C LEU A 212 25.91 -23.58 -3.81
N ARG A 213 25.27 -22.85 -2.87
CA ARG A 213 25.91 -21.76 -2.12
C ARG A 213 27.16 -22.25 -1.37
N ALA A 214 27.11 -23.39 -0.71
CA ALA A 214 28.22 -23.96 0.05
C ALA A 214 29.47 -24.22 -0.80
N ARG A 215 29.27 -24.66 -2.06
CA ARG A 215 30.41 -24.97 -2.99
C ARG A 215 30.75 -23.83 -3.95
N PHE A 216 30.00 -22.70 -3.93
CA PHE A 216 30.27 -21.56 -4.78
C PHE A 216 31.45 -20.74 -4.24
N GLN A 217 32.62 -20.81 -4.91
CA GLN A 217 33.85 -20.23 -4.44
C GLN A 217 34.27 -18.95 -5.18
N SER A 218 33.86 -18.83 -6.46
CA SER A 218 34.14 -17.69 -7.31
C SER A 218 32.99 -17.42 -8.26
N CYS A 219 32.90 -16.20 -8.79
CA CYS A 219 31.87 -15.91 -9.80
C CYS A 219 32.09 -16.68 -11.10
N ASP A 220 33.35 -16.83 -11.55
CA ASP A 220 33.64 -17.45 -12.82
C ASP A 220 33.32 -18.96 -12.83
N ASP A 221 33.85 -19.70 -11.86
CA ASP A 221 33.65 -21.14 -11.76
C ASP A 221 32.26 -21.49 -11.21
N GLY A 222 31.82 -20.74 -10.20
CA GLY A 222 30.55 -20.96 -9.54
C GLY A 222 29.35 -20.72 -10.47
N LEU A 223 29.40 -19.70 -11.32
CA LEU A 223 28.33 -19.43 -12.29
C LEU A 223 28.29 -20.50 -13.40
N ARG A 224 29.46 -20.99 -13.84
CA ARG A 224 29.52 -22.15 -14.76
C ARG A 224 28.93 -23.39 -14.15
N ALA A 225 29.24 -23.67 -12.89
CA ALA A 225 28.66 -24.80 -12.16
C ALA A 225 27.15 -24.64 -11.96
N ALA A 226 26.66 -23.41 -11.69
CA ALA A 226 25.24 -23.13 -11.55
C ALA A 226 24.48 -23.37 -12.86
N THR A 227 25.04 -22.96 -14.00
CA THR A 227 24.42 -23.15 -15.34
C THR A 227 24.31 -24.62 -15.74
N ALA A 228 25.13 -25.50 -15.17
CA ALA A 228 25.08 -26.95 -15.43
C ALA A 228 23.96 -27.66 -14.64
N ILE A 229 23.31 -26.99 -13.68
CA ILE A 229 22.24 -27.60 -12.89
C ILE A 229 20.90 -27.42 -13.65
N PRO A 230 20.10 -28.48 -13.79
CA PRO A 230 18.78 -28.40 -14.45
C PRO A 230 17.86 -27.37 -13.79
N ASP A 231 17.13 -26.62 -14.60
CA ASP A 231 16.18 -25.58 -14.15
C ASP A 231 16.80 -24.46 -13.30
N VAL A 232 18.10 -24.19 -13.49
CA VAL A 232 18.80 -23.05 -12.92
C VAL A 232 19.08 -22.04 -14.02
N ALA A 233 18.58 -20.81 -13.84
CA ALA A 233 18.83 -19.68 -14.72
C ALA A 233 19.84 -18.71 -14.08
N VAL A 234 20.95 -18.48 -14.75
CA VAL A 234 21.90 -17.41 -14.41
C VAL A 234 21.62 -16.22 -15.31
N ARG A 235 21.25 -15.10 -14.70
CA ARG A 235 20.93 -13.86 -15.43
C ARG A 235 22.16 -13.01 -15.68
N ASP A 236 22.00 -11.98 -16.52
CA ASP A 236 23.07 -11.03 -16.78
C ASP A 236 23.50 -10.24 -15.55
N VAL A 237 24.71 -9.70 -15.62
CA VAL A 237 25.24 -8.83 -14.58
C VAL A 237 24.34 -7.62 -14.38
N ILE A 238 23.99 -7.35 -13.16
CA ILE A 238 23.33 -6.12 -12.75
C ILE A 238 24.25 -5.34 -11.79
N THR A 239 24.31 -4.03 -12.02
CA THR A 239 24.99 -3.10 -11.11
C THR A 239 23.97 -2.40 -10.26
N ARG A 240 24.16 -2.38 -8.93
CA ARG A 240 23.27 -1.73 -7.97
C ARG A 240 24.06 -0.89 -6.97
N GLY A 241 23.65 0.37 -6.80
CA GLY A 241 24.14 1.21 -5.72
C GLY A 241 23.55 0.79 -4.38
N SER A 242 24.34 0.86 -3.32
CA SER A 242 23.85 0.57 -1.96
C SER A 242 22.67 1.44 -1.55
N ALA A 243 22.60 2.67 -2.05
CA ALA A 243 21.48 3.58 -1.83
C ALA A 243 20.16 3.12 -2.48
N ASP A 244 20.20 2.30 -3.55
CA ASP A 244 19.04 1.80 -4.28
C ASP A 244 18.46 0.52 -3.68
N LEU A 245 19.14 -0.05 -2.69
CA LEU A 245 18.76 -1.32 -2.09
C LEU A 245 18.03 -1.13 -0.76
N PRO A 246 17.00 -1.94 -0.47
CA PRO A 246 16.41 -2.02 0.85
C PRO A 246 17.46 -2.38 1.92
N GLN A 247 17.29 -1.90 3.14
CA GLN A 247 18.23 -2.11 4.24
C GLN A 247 18.62 -3.58 4.42
N LYS A 248 17.64 -4.48 4.46
CA LYS A 248 17.88 -5.92 4.60
C LYS A 248 18.79 -6.49 3.51
N GLN A 249 18.63 -6.03 2.27
CA GLN A 249 19.50 -6.49 1.16
C GLN A 249 20.90 -5.89 1.27
N ARG A 250 21.04 -4.64 1.74
CA ARG A 250 22.35 -4.02 1.99
C ARG A 250 23.13 -4.79 3.06
N GLU A 251 22.49 -5.10 4.18
CA GLU A 251 23.07 -5.89 5.27
C GLU A 251 23.57 -7.24 4.75
N LEU A 252 22.70 -7.96 4.02
CA LEU A 252 23.01 -9.24 3.42
C LEU A 252 24.22 -9.19 2.47
N LEU A 253 24.28 -8.17 1.60
CA LEU A 253 25.40 -7.99 0.67
C LEU A 253 26.68 -7.53 1.39
N ASN A 254 26.56 -6.82 2.51
CA ASN A 254 27.73 -6.45 3.32
C ASN A 254 28.36 -7.65 4.02
N GLU A 255 27.54 -8.60 4.45
CA GLU A 255 27.97 -9.86 5.07
C GLU A 255 28.46 -10.91 4.06
N THR A 256 28.05 -10.78 2.79
CA THR A 256 28.42 -11.74 1.74
C THR A 256 29.82 -11.41 1.20
N PRO A 257 30.80 -12.33 1.26
CA PRO A 257 32.12 -12.10 0.66
C PRO A 257 32.03 -12.02 -0.87
N ILE A 258 32.94 -11.23 -1.47
CA ILE A 258 33.04 -11.16 -2.94
C ILE A 258 33.37 -12.57 -3.47
N GLY A 259 32.71 -12.96 -4.56
CA GLY A 259 32.81 -14.30 -5.15
C GLY A 259 31.88 -15.33 -4.53
N ARG A 260 31.00 -14.97 -3.59
CA ARG A 260 30.04 -15.88 -2.95
C ARG A 260 28.59 -15.55 -3.31
N LEU A 261 27.69 -16.51 -3.02
CA LEU A 261 26.25 -16.35 -3.13
C LEU A 261 25.64 -15.82 -1.84
N THR A 262 24.63 -14.96 -1.95
CA THR A 262 23.76 -14.63 -0.83
C THR A 262 22.96 -15.86 -0.39
N PRO A 263 22.40 -15.87 0.82
CA PRO A 263 21.39 -16.86 1.21
C PRO A 263 20.22 -16.91 0.23
N PRO A 264 19.61 -18.09 0.04
CA PRO A 264 18.46 -18.24 -0.87
C PRO A 264 17.21 -17.54 -0.34
N ASP A 265 16.54 -16.81 -1.23
CA ASP A 265 15.24 -16.17 -0.97
C ASP A 265 14.16 -16.79 -1.88
N VAL A 266 12.96 -16.98 -1.33
CA VAL A 266 11.83 -17.56 -2.06
C VAL A 266 11.04 -16.46 -2.73
N THR A 267 10.98 -16.49 -4.06
CA THR A 267 10.24 -15.54 -4.89
C THR A 267 9.09 -16.23 -5.63
N ILE A 268 8.27 -15.46 -6.31
CA ILE A 268 7.20 -15.99 -7.18
C ILE A 268 7.72 -16.81 -8.39
N GLN A 269 9.00 -16.70 -8.72
CA GLN A 269 9.63 -17.39 -9.85
C GLN A 269 10.43 -18.63 -9.41
N GLY A 270 10.68 -18.77 -8.11
CA GLY A 270 11.49 -19.83 -7.55
C GLY A 270 12.37 -19.36 -6.41
N VAL A 271 13.51 -20.03 -6.22
CA VAL A 271 14.49 -19.68 -5.19
C VAL A 271 15.62 -18.86 -5.83
N GLU A 272 15.77 -17.63 -5.40
CA GLU A 272 16.74 -16.66 -5.95
C GLU A 272 17.92 -16.44 -4.99
N MET A 273 19.11 -16.35 -5.55
CA MET A 273 20.34 -15.94 -4.87
C MET A 273 21.09 -14.94 -5.75
N PHE A 274 21.91 -14.11 -5.16
CA PHE A 274 22.79 -13.19 -5.89
C PHE A 274 24.26 -13.58 -5.69
N ALA A 275 24.99 -13.80 -6.78
CA ALA A 275 26.43 -13.89 -6.72
C ALA A 275 27.01 -12.47 -6.64
N LEU A 276 27.72 -12.17 -5.55
CA LEU A 276 28.42 -10.89 -5.38
C LEU A 276 29.76 -10.94 -6.11
N CYS A 277 29.78 -10.46 -7.34
CA CYS A 277 30.97 -10.51 -8.21
C CYS A 277 31.84 -9.25 -8.12
N GLY A 278 31.42 -8.24 -7.39
CA GLY A 278 32.21 -7.03 -7.15
C GLY A 278 31.53 -6.11 -6.14
N LYS A 279 32.35 -5.41 -5.36
CA LYS A 279 31.92 -4.41 -4.39
C LYS A 279 32.93 -3.28 -4.41
N ASN A 280 32.54 -2.16 -4.98
CA ASN A 280 33.41 -0.98 -5.11
C ASN A 280 32.84 0.16 -4.26
N PRO A 281 33.67 0.89 -3.49
CA PRO A 281 33.21 2.10 -2.83
C PRO A 281 32.83 3.15 -3.88
N THR A 282 31.68 3.79 -3.70
CA THR A 282 31.27 4.91 -4.55
C THR A 282 32.03 6.17 -4.13
N LYS A 283 32.74 6.77 -5.10
CA LYS A 283 33.43 8.06 -4.89
C LYS A 283 32.44 9.19 -5.14
N GLY A 284 31.93 9.79 -4.07
CA GLY A 284 30.96 10.87 -4.17
C GLY A 284 29.60 10.38 -4.73
N GLY A 285 28.55 10.72 -4.12
CA GLY A 285 27.23 10.32 -4.58
C GLY A 285 26.32 9.90 -3.43
N ASP A 286 25.07 9.59 -3.75
CA ASP A 286 24.05 9.21 -2.79
C ASP A 286 24.47 7.96 -1.99
N THR A 287 24.83 8.16 -0.73
CA THR A 287 24.94 7.05 0.20
C THR A 287 23.55 6.66 0.70
N PRO A 288 23.33 5.43 1.23
CA PRO A 288 22.08 5.05 1.84
C PRO A 288 21.60 6.05 2.89
N ALA A 289 22.49 6.49 3.77
CA ALA A 289 22.19 7.47 4.82
C ALA A 289 21.79 8.82 4.23
N MET A 290 22.47 9.30 3.17
CA MET A 290 22.09 10.55 2.49
C MET A 290 20.72 10.46 1.85
N ARG A 291 20.40 9.33 1.22
CA ARG A 291 19.08 9.10 0.62
C ARG A 291 17.98 9.04 1.68
N GLU A 292 18.17 8.27 2.74
CA GLU A 292 17.24 8.17 3.86
C GLU A 292 17.02 9.53 4.54
N ALA A 293 18.10 10.30 4.76
CA ALA A 293 18.00 11.67 5.30
C ALA A 293 17.24 12.60 4.35
N ARG A 294 17.52 12.55 3.04
CA ARG A 294 16.82 13.33 2.02
C ARG A 294 15.33 13.01 2.00
N ASP A 295 14.98 11.72 2.00
CA ASP A 295 13.59 11.27 1.97
C ASP A 295 12.86 11.68 3.26
N ALA A 296 13.50 11.54 4.42
CA ALA A 296 12.92 11.97 5.70
C ALA A 296 12.70 13.49 5.73
N MET A 297 13.67 14.30 5.31
CA MET A 297 13.55 15.77 5.25
C MET A 297 12.49 16.19 4.23
N TYR A 298 12.42 15.52 3.07
CA TYR A 298 11.36 15.78 2.08
C TYR A 298 9.98 15.50 2.68
N GLN A 299 9.79 14.37 3.35
CA GLN A 299 8.51 14.01 3.98
C GLN A 299 8.12 14.99 5.09
N GLU A 300 9.09 15.41 5.90
CA GLU A 300 8.86 16.44 6.94
C GLU A 300 8.39 17.77 6.33
N ARG A 301 9.08 18.25 5.29
CA ARG A 301 8.71 19.49 4.57
C ARG A 301 7.34 19.36 3.90
N PHE A 302 7.09 18.20 3.27
CA PHE A 302 5.80 17.93 2.64
C PHE A 302 4.65 17.96 3.66
N GLN A 303 4.81 17.31 4.81
CA GLN A 303 3.79 17.31 5.85
C GLN A 303 3.58 18.69 6.47
N ALA A 304 4.67 19.45 6.71
CA ALA A 304 4.60 20.80 7.22
C ALA A 304 3.87 21.75 6.24
N ALA A 305 4.24 21.72 4.96
CA ALA A 305 3.60 22.50 3.90
C ALA A 305 2.12 22.10 3.74
N SER A 306 1.83 20.81 3.74
CA SER A 306 0.48 20.24 3.66
C SER A 306 -0.40 20.72 4.81
N LYS A 307 0.07 20.58 6.05
CA LYS A 307 -0.66 21.01 7.26
C LYS A 307 -0.91 22.52 7.26
N LYS A 308 0.11 23.32 6.96
CA LYS A 308 0.01 24.79 6.90
C LYS A 308 -1.01 25.21 5.84
N PHE A 309 -0.90 24.67 4.63
CA PHE A 309 -1.78 25.05 3.53
C PHE A 309 -3.23 24.60 3.76
N LEU A 310 -3.45 23.41 4.33
CA LEU A 310 -4.79 22.96 4.69
C LEU A 310 -5.45 23.86 5.74
N LYS A 311 -4.67 24.33 6.74
CA LYS A 311 -5.14 25.29 7.73
C LYS A 311 -5.56 26.63 7.07
N GLU A 312 -4.78 27.12 6.11
CA GLU A 312 -5.10 28.32 5.33
C GLU A 312 -6.39 28.14 4.52
N LEU A 313 -6.57 26.98 3.87
CA LEU A 313 -7.80 26.67 3.13
C LEU A 313 -9.02 26.62 4.03
N ARG A 314 -8.90 26.03 5.21
CA ARG A 314 -10.01 26.00 6.19
C ARG A 314 -10.42 27.40 6.65
N ALA A 315 -9.45 28.27 6.88
CA ALA A 315 -9.71 29.66 7.31
C ALA A 315 -10.45 30.48 6.24
N GLN A 316 -10.34 30.10 4.95
CA GLN A 316 -10.98 30.77 3.82
C GLN A 316 -12.29 30.11 3.40
N ALA A 317 -12.61 28.95 3.92
CA ALA A 317 -13.77 28.17 3.53
C ALA A 317 -15.03 28.54 4.34
N LEU A 318 -16.17 28.50 3.67
CA LEU A 318 -17.47 28.58 4.36
C LEU A 318 -17.84 27.17 4.82
N ILE A 319 -17.77 26.93 6.13
CA ILE A 319 -18.09 25.64 6.76
C ILE A 319 -19.27 25.86 7.70
N GLU A 320 -20.40 25.20 7.43
CA GLU A 320 -21.62 25.23 8.23
C GLU A 320 -21.87 23.83 8.80
N ILE A 321 -21.77 23.65 10.11
CA ILE A 321 -22.09 22.40 10.81
C ILE A 321 -23.58 22.43 11.20
N ARG A 322 -24.31 21.31 10.99
CA ARG A 322 -25.75 21.17 11.25
C ARG A 322 -26.05 20.06 12.26
#